data_dbc91577f27ca239573b8d9697500b51
#
_entry.id   dbc91577f27ca239573b8d9697500b51
#
_cell.length_a   1.000
_cell.length_b   1.000
_cell.length_c   1.000
_cell.angle_alpha   90.00
_cell.angle_beta   90.00
_cell.angle_gamma   90.00
#
_symmetry.space_group_name_H-M   'P 1'
#
loop_
_entity.id
_entity.type
_entity.pdbx_description
1 polymer ?
#
loop_
_entity_poly.entity_id
_entity_poly.type
_entity_poly.pdbx_seq_one_letter_code
_entity_poly.pdbx_strand_id
1 'polypeptide(L)'
;MAHEGLVDKRAYLNTIGCLIQDSSLIDDIDRPLDRTDFNTENFYELLFVAIYNLHMQGCTTIDEFSIDSYLSNYKEQYSIFQENQGIEYLSNARDMATIENYDYYYHRLRKYALLRYYEQKGLDTRFIFDSTIADTSKM
;
A
#
# COMPACT_ATOMS: atom_id res chain seq x y z
N MET A 1 10.40 -14.43 12.15
CA MET A 1 10.60 -13.05 11.77
C MET A 1 9.59 -12.15 12.38
N ALA A 2 10.04 -11.02 12.82
CA ALA A 2 9.19 -10.12 13.58
C ALA A 2 7.98 -9.62 12.80
N HIS A 3 8.11 -9.49 11.49
CA HIS A 3 7.06 -8.85 10.71
C HIS A 3 6.13 -9.80 9.97
N GLU A 4 6.39 -11.10 10.03
CA GLU A 4 5.61 -12.03 9.22
C GLU A 4 4.12 -12.01 9.55
N GLY A 5 3.77 -11.86 10.82
CA GLY A 5 2.39 -11.81 11.23
C GLY A 5 1.78 -10.44 11.16
N LEU A 6 2.56 -9.43 10.75
CA LEU A 6 2.15 -8.02 10.78
C LEU A 6 2.02 -7.44 9.38
N VAL A 7 1.50 -8.25 8.47
CA VAL A 7 1.23 -7.81 7.10
C VAL A 7 -0.05 -8.49 6.62
N ASP A 8 -0.82 -7.74 5.86
CA ASP A 8 -2.04 -8.27 5.24
C ASP A 8 -1.91 -8.04 3.74
N LYS A 9 -1.53 -9.09 3.02
CA LYS A 9 -1.28 -8.97 1.59
C LYS A 9 -2.56 -8.69 0.81
N ARG A 10 -3.70 -9.13 1.32
CA ARG A 10 -4.98 -8.80 0.70
C ARG A 10 -5.29 -7.31 0.83
N ALA A 11 -4.93 -6.73 1.97
CA ALA A 11 -5.07 -5.29 2.16
C ALA A 11 -4.18 -4.52 1.18
N TYR A 12 -2.97 -5.00 0.93
CA TYR A 12 -2.11 -4.38 -0.08
C TYR A 12 -2.75 -4.45 -1.46
N LEU A 13 -3.22 -5.64 -1.83
CA LEU A 13 -3.79 -5.84 -3.16
C LEU A 13 -5.00 -4.94 -3.37
N ASN A 14 -5.93 -4.93 -2.41
CA ASN A 14 -7.15 -4.14 -2.57
C ASN A 14 -6.85 -2.65 -2.55
N THR A 15 -5.97 -2.21 -1.65
CA THR A 15 -5.66 -0.78 -1.55
C THR A 15 -4.96 -0.30 -2.82
N ILE A 16 -3.95 -1.03 -3.27
CA ILE A 16 -3.23 -0.64 -4.50
C ILE A 16 -4.19 -0.66 -5.69
N GLY A 17 -5.03 -1.68 -5.79
CA GLY A 17 -5.99 -1.75 -6.88
C GLY A 17 -6.98 -0.61 -6.87
N CYS A 18 -7.45 -0.23 -5.69
CA CYS A 18 -8.37 0.91 -5.58
C CYS A 18 -7.69 2.21 -5.99
N LEU A 19 -6.43 2.38 -5.64
CA LEU A 19 -5.68 3.58 -6.04
C LEU A 19 -5.53 3.67 -7.55
N ILE A 20 -5.41 2.52 -8.21
CA ILE A 20 -5.35 2.49 -9.67
C ILE A 20 -6.72 2.83 -10.25
N GLN A 21 -7.78 2.28 -9.67
CA GLN A 21 -9.14 2.57 -10.13
C GLN A 21 -9.52 4.03 -9.94
N ASP A 22 -9.04 4.63 -8.84
CA ASP A 22 -9.39 6.00 -8.50
C ASP A 22 -8.24 6.60 -7.67
N SER A 23 -7.29 7.21 -8.36
CA SER A 23 -6.12 7.76 -7.69
C SER A 23 -6.44 8.95 -6.81
N SER A 24 -7.62 9.55 -6.96
CA SER A 24 -8.01 10.66 -6.09
C SER A 24 -8.14 10.24 -4.63
N LEU A 25 -8.19 8.94 -4.36
CA LEU A 25 -8.17 8.43 -3.00
C LEU A 25 -6.91 8.87 -2.25
N ILE A 26 -5.84 9.15 -2.98
CA ILE A 26 -4.59 9.64 -2.37
C ILE A 26 -4.80 11.00 -1.70
N ASP A 27 -5.73 11.78 -2.23
CA ASP A 27 -5.98 13.14 -1.71
C ASP A 27 -6.90 13.17 -0.50
N ASP A 28 -7.40 12.03 -0.05
CA ASP A 28 -8.34 11.96 1.07
C ASP A 28 -7.60 12.26 2.37
N ILE A 29 -7.85 13.43 2.94
CA ILE A 29 -7.16 13.86 4.16
C ILE A 29 -7.59 13.08 5.38
N ASP A 30 -8.74 12.41 5.31
CA ASP A 30 -9.23 11.58 6.42
C ASP A 30 -8.62 10.19 6.39
N ARG A 31 -8.03 9.78 5.26
CA ARG A 31 -7.42 8.48 5.10
C ARG A 31 -6.04 8.62 4.47
N PRO A 32 -5.11 9.26 5.19
CA PRO A 32 -3.76 9.45 4.64
C PRO A 32 -3.03 8.13 4.48
N LEU A 33 -2.24 8.04 3.43
CA LEU A 33 -1.38 6.90 3.18
C LEU A 33 0.05 7.37 3.13
N ASP A 34 0.96 6.50 3.55
CA ASP A 34 2.37 6.79 3.57
C ASP A 34 3.13 5.57 3.09
N ARG A 35 4.36 5.78 2.62
CA ARG A 35 5.16 4.68 2.11
C ARG A 35 5.43 3.61 3.18
N THR A 36 5.44 4.00 4.45
CA THR A 36 5.66 3.04 5.53
C THR A 36 4.49 2.08 5.71
N ASP A 37 3.34 2.41 5.16
CA ASP A 37 2.20 1.48 5.17
C ASP A 37 2.47 0.26 4.29
N PHE A 38 3.43 0.36 3.37
CA PHE A 38 3.71 -0.67 2.36
C PHE A 38 5.14 -1.20 2.45
N ASN A 39 5.86 -0.93 3.52
CA ASN A 39 7.31 -1.13 3.54
C ASN A 39 7.75 -2.50 4.04
N THR A 40 6.86 -3.50 4.06
CA THR A 40 7.28 -4.85 4.41
C THR A 40 8.17 -5.46 3.34
N GLU A 41 7.97 -5.07 2.08
CA GLU A 41 8.82 -5.48 0.96
C GLU A 41 8.99 -4.29 0.04
N ASN A 42 10.17 -4.20 -0.55
CA ASN A 42 10.46 -3.09 -1.46
C ASN A 42 9.48 -3.02 -2.63
N PHE A 43 8.99 -4.18 -3.07
CA PHE A 43 8.06 -4.22 -4.19
C PHE A 43 6.78 -3.43 -3.91
N TYR A 44 6.17 -3.65 -2.74
CA TYR A 44 4.93 -2.94 -2.42
C TYR A 44 5.19 -1.45 -2.23
N GLU A 45 6.29 -1.12 -1.59
CA GLU A 45 6.62 0.28 -1.34
C GLU A 45 6.83 1.03 -2.64
N LEU A 46 7.56 0.43 -3.59
CA LEU A 46 7.81 1.10 -4.85
C LEU A 46 6.55 1.29 -5.68
N LEU A 47 5.60 0.35 -5.58
CA LEU A 47 4.34 0.50 -6.28
C LEU A 47 3.56 1.71 -5.74
N PHE A 48 3.48 1.83 -4.43
CA PHE A 48 2.80 2.97 -3.84
C PHE A 48 3.47 4.28 -4.23
N VAL A 49 4.80 4.33 -4.13
CA VAL A 49 5.54 5.56 -4.45
C VAL A 49 5.31 5.95 -5.91
N ALA A 50 5.32 4.97 -6.81
CA ALA A 50 5.09 5.25 -8.22
C ALA A 50 3.70 5.82 -8.46
N ILE A 51 2.68 5.21 -7.84
CA ILE A 51 1.30 5.69 -7.98
C ILE A 51 1.18 7.10 -7.43
N TYR A 52 1.75 7.31 -6.24
CA TYR A 52 1.69 8.61 -5.58
C TYR A 52 2.34 9.70 -6.45
N ASN A 53 3.53 9.41 -6.97
CA ASN A 53 4.25 10.40 -7.78
C ASN A 53 3.55 10.68 -9.09
N LEU A 54 3.01 9.65 -9.74
CA LEU A 54 2.25 9.87 -10.97
C LEU A 54 1.02 10.72 -10.71
N HIS A 55 0.33 10.46 -9.60
CA HIS A 55 -0.84 11.25 -9.24
C HIS A 55 -0.46 12.71 -9.01
N MET A 56 0.64 12.94 -8.29
CA MET A 56 1.09 14.29 -8.00
C MET A 56 1.55 15.03 -9.25
N GLN A 57 2.00 14.29 -10.25
CA GLN A 57 2.41 14.88 -11.54
C GLN A 57 1.23 15.16 -12.46
N GLY A 58 0.01 14.84 -12.02
CA GLY A 58 -1.18 15.12 -12.81
C GLY A 58 -1.55 14.04 -13.80
N CYS A 59 -1.01 12.84 -13.64
CA CYS A 59 -1.37 11.72 -14.52
C CYS A 59 -2.84 11.36 -14.29
N THR A 60 -3.67 11.50 -15.32
CA THR A 60 -5.11 11.28 -15.17
C THR A 60 -5.49 9.82 -15.19
N THR A 61 -4.73 8.98 -15.88
CA THR A 61 -4.99 7.55 -15.94
C THR A 61 -3.75 6.82 -15.47
N ILE A 62 -3.83 6.23 -14.29
CA ILE A 62 -2.73 5.46 -13.72
C ILE A 62 -3.07 3.99 -13.86
N ASP A 63 -2.25 3.26 -14.59
CA ASP A 63 -2.46 1.84 -14.81
C ASP A 63 -1.11 1.13 -14.79
N GLU A 64 -1.14 -0.17 -15.04
CA GLU A 64 0.09 -0.97 -14.99
C GLU A 64 1.12 -0.48 -16.01
N PHE A 65 0.67 0.07 -17.11
CA PHE A 65 1.60 0.52 -18.16
C PHE A 65 2.21 1.87 -17.84
N SER A 66 1.43 2.79 -17.25
CA SER A 66 2.01 4.07 -16.84
C SER A 66 2.99 3.89 -15.70
N ILE A 67 2.72 2.95 -14.79
CA ILE A 67 3.64 2.65 -13.70
C ILE A 67 4.91 2.01 -14.25
N ASP A 68 4.78 1.07 -15.18
CA ASP A 68 5.92 0.45 -15.83
C ASP A 68 6.81 1.50 -16.50
N SER A 69 6.19 2.38 -17.24
CA SER A 69 6.92 3.44 -17.94
C SER A 69 7.64 4.37 -16.97
N TYR A 70 6.93 4.74 -15.89
CA TYR A 70 7.53 5.61 -14.88
C TYR A 70 8.75 4.95 -14.24
N LEU A 71 8.62 3.68 -13.85
CA LEU A 71 9.69 2.97 -13.17
C LEU A 71 10.87 2.65 -14.08
N SER A 72 10.63 2.59 -15.39
CA SER A 72 11.70 2.26 -16.33
C SER A 72 12.84 3.29 -16.29
N ASN A 73 12.59 4.46 -15.71
CA ASN A 73 13.62 5.49 -15.53
C ASN A 73 14.47 5.27 -14.29
N TYR A 74 14.13 4.27 -13.48
CA TYR A 74 14.81 4.01 -12.20
C TYR A 74 15.26 2.56 -12.18
N LYS A 75 16.48 2.34 -12.57
CA LYS A 75 16.99 1.01 -12.92
C LYS A 75 16.78 -0.02 -11.83
N GLU A 76 17.14 0.33 -10.59
CA GLU A 76 17.04 -0.62 -9.49
C GLU A 76 15.58 -0.97 -9.17
N GLN A 77 14.74 0.05 -9.12
CA GLN A 77 13.33 -0.15 -8.82
C GLN A 77 12.64 -0.91 -9.94
N TYR A 78 13.01 -0.62 -11.18
CA TYR A 78 12.44 -1.31 -12.32
C TYR A 78 12.79 -2.80 -12.30
N SER A 79 14.00 -3.12 -11.89
CA SER A 79 14.42 -4.50 -11.77
C SER A 79 13.56 -5.26 -10.75
N ILE A 80 13.31 -4.63 -9.59
CA ILE A 80 12.43 -5.21 -8.57
C ILE A 80 11.02 -5.40 -9.12
N PHE A 81 10.53 -4.40 -9.84
CA PHE A 81 9.20 -4.43 -10.43
C PHE A 81 9.06 -5.61 -11.38
N GLN A 82 10.05 -5.79 -12.27
CA GLN A 82 10.01 -6.88 -13.24
C GLN A 82 10.17 -8.25 -12.58
N GLU A 83 11.04 -8.36 -11.60
CA GLU A 83 11.26 -9.63 -10.91
C GLU A 83 10.01 -10.12 -10.18
N ASN A 84 9.16 -9.19 -9.77
CA ASN A 84 7.92 -9.51 -9.07
C ASN A 84 6.70 -9.48 -9.99
N GLN A 85 6.92 -9.47 -11.30
CA GLN A 85 5.85 -9.46 -12.29
C GLN A 85 4.86 -8.33 -12.04
N GLY A 86 5.41 -7.12 -11.98
CA GLY A 86 4.66 -5.95 -11.56
C GLY A 86 3.43 -5.67 -12.43
N ILE A 87 3.55 -5.84 -13.76
CA ILE A 87 2.41 -5.59 -14.65
C ILE A 87 1.27 -6.55 -14.32
N GLU A 88 1.59 -7.84 -14.14
CA GLU A 88 0.56 -8.82 -13.78
C GLU A 88 -0.05 -8.53 -12.44
N TYR A 89 0.78 -8.18 -11.46
CA TYR A 89 0.29 -7.86 -10.13
C TYR A 89 -0.69 -6.70 -10.18
N LEU A 90 -0.32 -5.62 -10.88
CA LEU A 90 -1.16 -4.42 -10.94
C LEU A 90 -2.45 -4.68 -11.69
N SER A 91 -2.38 -5.45 -12.78
CA SER A 91 -3.57 -5.81 -13.53
C SER A 91 -4.54 -6.60 -12.66
N ASN A 92 -4.01 -7.58 -11.92
CA ASN A 92 -4.84 -8.38 -11.01
C ASN A 92 -5.40 -7.53 -9.88
N ALA A 93 -4.59 -6.64 -9.33
CA ALA A 93 -5.06 -5.77 -8.25
C ALA A 93 -6.20 -4.88 -8.72
N ARG A 94 -6.05 -4.28 -9.91
CA ARG A 94 -7.12 -3.45 -10.45
C ARG A 94 -8.41 -4.24 -10.64
N ASP A 95 -8.29 -5.46 -11.17
CA ASP A 95 -9.48 -6.26 -11.50
C ASP A 95 -10.15 -6.82 -10.25
N MET A 96 -9.38 -7.11 -9.21
CA MET A 96 -9.89 -7.75 -8.00
C MET A 96 -10.27 -6.76 -6.91
N ALA A 97 -9.78 -5.53 -6.98
CA ALA A 97 -10.05 -4.56 -5.93
C ALA A 97 -11.49 -4.09 -5.96
N THR A 98 -12.04 -3.85 -4.78
CA THR A 98 -13.41 -3.40 -4.61
C THR A 98 -13.41 -2.10 -3.82
N ILE A 99 -13.88 -1.03 -4.44
CA ILE A 99 -13.93 0.29 -3.81
C ILE A 99 -14.75 0.24 -2.52
N GLU A 100 -15.82 -0.55 -2.52
CA GLU A 100 -16.67 -0.69 -1.33
C GLU A 100 -15.90 -1.21 -0.13
N ASN A 101 -14.83 -1.97 -0.36
CA ASN A 101 -14.02 -2.53 0.71
C ASN A 101 -12.79 -1.70 1.02
N TYR A 102 -12.62 -0.56 0.36
CA TYR A 102 -11.42 0.25 0.53
C TYR A 102 -11.21 0.66 2.00
N ASP A 103 -12.27 1.14 2.65
CA ASP A 103 -12.17 1.60 4.04
C ASP A 103 -11.74 0.47 4.97
N TYR A 104 -12.32 -0.70 4.80
CA TYR A 104 -11.97 -1.85 5.62
C TYR A 104 -10.49 -2.21 5.49
N TYR A 105 -10.00 -2.33 4.25
CA TYR A 105 -8.62 -2.71 4.04
C TYR A 105 -7.65 -1.59 4.37
N TYR A 106 -8.08 -0.34 4.19
CA TYR A 106 -7.27 0.80 4.60
C TYR A 106 -6.96 0.72 6.10
N HIS A 107 -7.97 0.48 6.91
CA HIS A 107 -7.76 0.41 8.36
C HIS A 107 -6.91 -0.79 8.76
N ARG A 108 -7.06 -1.92 8.08
CA ARG A 108 -6.19 -3.06 8.35
C ARG A 108 -4.74 -2.75 7.99
N LEU A 109 -4.54 -2.09 6.87
CA LEU A 109 -3.20 -1.72 6.43
C LEU A 109 -2.53 -0.80 7.44
N ARG A 110 -3.25 0.21 7.90
CA ARG A 110 -2.74 1.14 8.90
C ARG A 110 -2.50 0.47 10.23
N LYS A 111 -3.39 -0.41 10.64
CA LYS A 111 -3.23 -1.15 11.88
C LYS A 111 -1.94 -1.96 11.87
N TYR A 112 -1.69 -2.69 10.80
CA TYR A 112 -0.49 -3.51 10.73
C TYR A 112 0.77 -2.66 10.63
N ALA A 113 0.70 -1.52 9.96
CA ALA A 113 1.83 -0.60 9.93
C ALA A 113 2.16 -0.10 11.32
N LEU A 114 1.14 0.23 12.11
CA LEU A 114 1.34 0.69 13.47
C LEU A 114 1.92 -0.41 14.35
N LEU A 115 1.44 -1.63 14.18
CA LEU A 115 1.96 -2.77 14.94
C LEU A 115 3.43 -3.01 14.63
N ARG A 116 3.82 -2.92 13.34
CA ARG A 116 5.22 -3.07 12.96
C ARG A 116 6.08 -1.98 13.60
N TYR A 117 5.54 -0.75 13.61
CA TYR A 117 6.26 0.37 14.22
C TYR A 117 6.54 0.11 15.70
N TYR A 118 5.51 -0.32 16.44
CA TYR A 118 5.66 -0.58 17.86
C TYR A 118 6.56 -1.77 18.13
N GLU A 119 6.50 -2.79 17.29
CA GLU A 119 7.37 -3.94 17.47
C GLU A 119 8.82 -3.54 17.29
N GLN A 120 9.11 -2.68 16.31
CA GLN A 120 10.47 -2.19 16.11
C GLN A 120 10.97 -1.40 17.31
N LYS A 121 10.04 -0.79 18.06
CA LYS A 121 10.41 -0.05 19.27
C LYS A 121 10.45 -0.94 20.50
N GLY A 122 10.20 -2.25 20.36
CA GLY A 122 10.21 -3.16 21.49
C GLY A 122 9.00 -3.08 22.40
N LEU A 123 7.90 -2.52 21.90
CA LEU A 123 6.68 -2.38 22.67
C LEU A 123 5.82 -3.62 22.56
N ASP A 124 4.96 -3.83 23.57
CA ASP A 124 4.04 -4.97 23.58
C ASP A 124 2.90 -4.73 22.61
N THR A 125 2.93 -5.43 21.49
CA THR A 125 1.91 -5.24 20.46
C THR A 125 0.59 -5.91 20.77
N ARG A 126 0.57 -6.80 21.78
CA ARG A 126 -0.68 -7.48 22.13
C ARG A 126 -1.74 -6.48 22.61
N PHE A 127 -1.31 -5.40 23.24
CA PHE A 127 -2.24 -4.38 23.68
C PHE A 127 -3.05 -3.83 22.51
N ILE A 128 -2.39 -3.62 21.38
CA ILE A 128 -3.06 -3.05 20.21
C ILE A 128 -4.04 -4.04 19.60
N PHE A 129 -3.65 -5.34 19.55
CA PHE A 129 -4.55 -6.37 19.01
C PHE A 129 -5.78 -6.56 19.88
N ASP A 130 -5.59 -6.53 21.20
CA ASP A 130 -6.67 -6.81 22.13
C ASP A 130 -7.55 -5.60 22.38
N SER A 131 -7.10 -4.43 22.01
CA SER A 131 -7.81 -3.19 22.26
C SER A 131 -8.92 -2.98 21.24
N THR A 132 -10.00 -2.36 21.68
CA THR A 132 -11.02 -1.91 20.75
C THR A 132 -10.53 -0.75 19.87
N ILE A 133 -9.40 -0.17 20.25
CA ILE A 133 -8.76 0.86 19.44
C ILE A 133 -7.98 0.19 18.34
N ALA A 134 -8.67 -0.47 17.45
CA ALA A 134 -8.06 -1.03 16.25
C ALA A 134 -8.06 -0.02 15.13
N ASP A 135 -8.85 1.03 15.28
CA ASP A 135 -8.98 2.07 14.28
C ASP A 135 -7.84 3.05 14.42
N THR A 136 -6.82 2.87 13.58
CA THR A 136 -5.61 3.68 13.66
C THR A 136 -5.85 5.12 13.25
N SER A 137 -6.97 5.42 12.61
CA SER A 137 -7.26 6.79 12.23
C SER A 137 -7.48 7.70 13.42
N LYS A 138 -7.67 7.13 14.59
CA LYS A 138 -7.84 7.90 15.82
C LYS A 138 -6.55 8.12 16.58
N MET A 139 -5.46 7.58 16.10
CA MET A 139 -4.18 7.64 16.78
C MET A 139 -3.41 8.92 16.47
#